data_abd296f8a0ee12628779ba6e456699ee
#
_entry.id   abd296f8a0ee12628779ba6e456699ee
#
_cell.length_a   1.000
_cell.length_b   1.000
_cell.length_c   1.000
_cell.angle_alpha   90.00
_cell.angle_beta   90.00
_cell.angle_gamma   90.00
#
_symmetry.space_group_name_H-M   'P 1'
#
loop_
_entity.id
_entity.type
_entity.pdbx_description
1 polymer ?
#
loop_
_entity_poly.entity_id
_entity_poly.type
_entity_poly.pdbx_seq_one_letter_code
_entity_poly.pdbx_strand_id
1 'polypeptide(L)'
;MGRRTVYNRIYTEEIWSKVNEDNKNLLKDYLAYKTTGGRSPQTIYQYEQMIRLFFCWNYLHNKDTFFVDLKKRQLVSFFNYAITEMGWSSNRISTIKSSLSSMSDYIENVLDDEFPDFRNIVVKLETPVKQTVREKTVMSEEQIQDCLDKLVAVRRYQAACYLALAVSCGARKAELIQFKANWFTDENIVYGCMWKTPEQIRTKGHGKQGKLLYKFTFIKSFKPYYEMWMKYRKENNIESEWLFIVKNDDDTYRQASISTADSICRTISAFMNTDFYSHCCRHRYVTMMKESKLPDDVIIALVGWEAGSGGAMCATYCDLDTADTLGDYFDENGIKKDIKTGTLNDI
;
A
#
# COMPACT_ATOMS: atom_id res chain seq x y z
N MET A 1 14.70 13.65 -2.84
CA MET A 1 14.42 14.37 -1.56
C MET A 1 13.76 13.39 -0.58
N GLY A 2 14.39 13.11 0.58
CA GLY A 2 13.82 12.22 1.58
C GLY A 2 12.45 12.70 2.05
N ARG A 3 11.56 11.75 2.40
CA ARG A 3 10.27 12.05 3.02
C ARG A 3 10.50 13.01 4.20
N ARG A 4 9.98 14.23 4.13
CA ARG A 4 9.85 15.08 5.32
C ARG A 4 8.92 14.35 6.28
N THR A 5 9.47 13.77 7.34
CA THR A 5 8.70 13.28 8.47
C THR A 5 8.14 14.52 9.16
N VAL A 6 6.87 14.80 8.93
CA VAL A 6 6.17 15.84 9.68
C VAL A 6 5.95 15.26 11.08
N TYR A 7 6.85 15.61 12.00
CA TYR A 7 6.67 15.24 13.41
C TYR A 7 5.39 15.87 13.89
N ASN A 8 4.57 15.06 14.53
CA ASN A 8 3.35 15.51 15.13
C ASN A 8 3.67 16.26 16.42
N ARG A 9 3.68 17.59 16.38
CA ARG A 9 4.00 18.46 17.52
C ARG A 9 2.81 18.62 18.49
N ILE A 10 1.61 18.16 18.14
CA ILE A 10 0.40 18.31 18.93
C ILE A 10 0.24 17.15 19.91
N TYR A 11 0.47 15.91 19.47
CA TYR A 11 0.28 14.73 20.29
C TYR A 11 1.53 14.45 21.12
N THR A 12 1.35 14.44 22.44
CA THR A 12 2.26 13.83 23.43
C THR A 12 1.40 13.09 24.45
N GLU A 13 1.95 12.10 25.13
CA GLU A 13 1.22 11.40 26.20
C GLU A 13 0.84 12.36 27.34
N GLU A 14 1.66 13.37 27.61
CA GLU A 14 1.35 14.41 28.60
C GLU A 14 0.12 15.23 28.17
N ILE A 15 0.03 15.68 26.92
CA ILE A 15 -1.13 16.43 26.42
C ILE A 15 -2.35 15.51 26.40
N TRP A 16 -2.19 14.27 25.93
CA TRP A 16 -3.28 13.30 25.91
C TRP A 16 -3.83 13.03 27.30
N SER A 17 -2.99 12.94 28.33
CA SER A 17 -3.45 12.73 29.72
C SER A 17 -4.37 13.85 30.21
N LYS A 18 -4.23 15.07 29.67
CA LYS A 18 -5.01 16.27 30.06
C LYS A 18 -6.31 16.45 29.28
N VAL A 19 -6.51 15.73 28.17
CA VAL A 19 -7.76 15.73 27.42
C VAL A 19 -8.90 15.25 28.32
N ASN A 20 -10.09 15.88 28.19
CA ASN A 20 -11.24 15.53 29.02
C ASN A 20 -11.66 14.07 28.88
N GLU A 21 -12.22 13.51 29.93
CA GLU A 21 -12.59 12.09 29.99
C GLU A 21 -13.76 11.76 29.07
N ASP A 22 -14.67 12.69 28.78
CA ASP A 22 -15.81 12.44 27.89
C ASP A 22 -15.33 12.17 26.46
N ASN A 23 -14.35 12.93 25.96
CA ASN A 23 -13.73 12.70 24.66
C ASN A 23 -12.95 11.37 24.62
N LYS A 24 -12.26 11.01 25.72
CA LYS A 24 -11.54 9.73 25.79
C LYS A 24 -12.49 8.54 25.82
N ASN A 25 -13.57 8.62 26.58
CA ASN A 25 -14.59 7.58 26.69
C ASN A 25 -15.31 7.40 25.34
N LEU A 26 -15.73 8.50 24.70
CA LEU A 26 -16.32 8.47 23.36
C LEU A 26 -15.41 7.79 22.35
N LEU A 27 -14.11 8.10 22.35
CA LEU A 27 -13.14 7.43 21.48
C LEU A 27 -13.06 5.93 21.78
N LYS A 28 -12.99 5.54 23.05
CA LYS A 28 -12.90 4.13 23.46
C LYS A 28 -14.12 3.34 22.98
N ASP A 29 -15.32 3.88 23.16
CA ASP A 29 -16.56 3.23 22.76
C ASP A 29 -16.68 3.12 21.23
N TYR A 30 -16.32 4.19 20.51
CA TYR A 30 -16.24 4.17 19.07
C TYR A 30 -15.27 3.10 18.54
N LEU A 31 -14.06 2.98 19.12
CA LEU A 31 -13.09 1.97 18.71
C LEU A 31 -13.58 0.54 19.00
N ALA A 32 -14.26 0.33 20.14
CA ALA A 32 -14.89 -0.95 20.47
C ALA A 32 -15.97 -1.30 19.44
N TYR A 33 -16.85 -0.37 19.11
CA TYR A 33 -17.86 -0.54 18.05
C TYR A 33 -17.23 -0.91 16.69
N LYS A 34 -16.20 -0.21 16.24
CA LYS A 34 -15.51 -0.51 14.97
C LYS A 34 -14.82 -1.87 15.01
N THR A 35 -14.32 -2.29 16.16
CA THR A 35 -13.71 -3.62 16.36
C THR A 35 -14.76 -4.72 16.24
N THR A 36 -15.92 -4.54 16.84
CA THR A 36 -17.08 -5.45 16.71
C THR A 36 -17.56 -5.51 15.27
N GLY A 37 -17.58 -4.40 14.55
CA GLY A 37 -17.89 -4.32 13.11
C GLY A 37 -16.85 -4.95 12.19
N GLY A 38 -15.82 -5.64 12.72
CA GLY A 38 -14.86 -6.44 11.95
C GLY A 38 -13.81 -5.64 11.19
N ARG A 39 -13.56 -4.36 11.53
CA ARG A 39 -12.48 -3.59 10.91
C ARG A 39 -11.11 -4.17 11.25
N SER A 40 -10.15 -3.99 10.34
CA SER A 40 -8.79 -4.50 10.56
C SER A 40 -8.10 -3.78 11.72
N PRO A 41 -7.21 -4.45 12.49
CA PRO A 41 -6.45 -3.80 13.58
C PRO A 41 -5.71 -2.55 13.12
N GLN A 42 -5.17 -2.55 11.89
CA GLN A 42 -4.48 -1.39 11.33
C GLN A 42 -5.43 -0.20 11.09
N THR A 43 -6.67 -0.46 10.68
CA THR A 43 -7.69 0.58 10.50
C THR A 43 -8.11 1.17 11.87
N ILE A 44 -8.30 0.31 12.86
CA ILE A 44 -8.62 0.73 14.25
C ILE A 44 -7.49 1.62 14.79
N TYR A 45 -6.25 1.15 14.69
CA TYR A 45 -5.07 1.94 15.08
C TYR A 45 -5.01 3.30 14.38
N GLN A 46 -5.29 3.34 13.06
CA GLN A 46 -5.29 4.59 12.31
C GLN A 46 -6.39 5.56 12.81
N TYR A 47 -7.60 5.06 13.07
CA TYR A 47 -8.67 5.87 13.65
C TYR A 47 -8.27 6.44 15.02
N GLU A 48 -7.75 5.59 15.88
CA GLU A 48 -7.27 6.00 17.21
C GLU A 48 -6.23 7.12 17.10
N GLN A 49 -5.19 6.93 16.32
CA GLN A 49 -4.11 7.93 16.17
C GLN A 49 -4.62 9.26 15.60
N MET A 50 -5.51 9.23 14.61
CA MET A 50 -6.06 10.45 14.01
C MET A 50 -6.98 11.20 14.97
N ILE A 51 -7.84 10.49 15.70
CA ILE A 51 -8.79 11.12 16.62
C ILE A 51 -8.08 11.62 17.89
N ARG A 52 -7.13 10.87 18.44
CA ARG A 52 -6.28 11.34 19.56
C ARG A 52 -5.58 12.65 19.22
N LEU A 53 -5.05 12.74 18.01
CA LEU A 53 -4.38 13.94 17.55
C LEU A 53 -5.35 15.13 17.47
N PHE A 54 -6.56 14.92 16.97
CA PHE A 54 -7.58 15.94 16.94
C PHE A 54 -7.98 16.39 18.37
N PHE A 55 -8.16 15.46 19.30
CA PHE A 55 -8.51 15.80 20.68
C PHE A 55 -7.38 16.55 21.41
N CYS A 56 -6.11 16.23 21.13
CA CYS A 56 -4.99 17.01 21.64
C CYS A 56 -5.01 18.45 21.10
N TRP A 57 -5.32 18.64 19.82
CA TRP A 57 -5.51 19.97 19.24
C TRP A 57 -6.70 20.70 19.90
N ASN A 58 -7.80 20.01 20.09
CA ASN A 58 -9.01 20.52 20.72
C ASN A 58 -8.73 21.00 22.16
N TYR A 59 -7.94 20.24 22.92
CA TYR A 59 -7.47 20.64 24.23
C TYR A 59 -6.62 21.91 24.19
N LEU A 60 -5.65 21.96 23.28
CA LEU A 60 -4.70 23.08 23.22
C LEU A 60 -5.30 24.38 22.65
N HIS A 61 -6.22 24.29 21.71
CA HIS A 61 -6.66 25.42 20.90
C HIS A 61 -8.17 25.69 20.92
N ASN A 62 -8.97 24.80 21.50
CA ASN A 62 -10.43 24.85 21.42
C ASN A 62 -11.12 24.57 22.76
N LYS A 63 -10.48 24.90 23.91
CA LYS A 63 -11.00 24.78 25.26
C LYS A 63 -11.43 23.36 25.65
N ASP A 64 -10.83 22.35 25.06
CA ASP A 64 -11.15 20.94 25.31
C ASP A 64 -12.66 20.62 25.21
N THR A 65 -13.31 21.22 24.21
CA THR A 65 -14.75 21.09 24.00
C THR A 65 -15.13 19.62 23.77
N PHE A 66 -16.21 19.15 24.37
CA PHE A 66 -16.72 17.81 24.10
C PHE A 66 -17.10 17.68 22.63
N PHE A 67 -16.78 16.55 21.99
CA PHE A 67 -16.93 16.39 20.54
C PHE A 67 -18.35 16.62 20.05
N VAL A 68 -19.35 16.23 20.85
CA VAL A 68 -20.77 16.38 20.54
C VAL A 68 -21.20 17.86 20.48
N ASP A 69 -20.54 18.71 21.26
CA ASP A 69 -20.83 20.14 21.32
C ASP A 69 -20.09 20.97 20.26
N LEU A 70 -19.21 20.31 19.49
CA LEU A 70 -18.43 20.99 18.48
C LEU A 70 -19.32 21.51 17.33
N LYS A 71 -18.94 22.66 16.83
CA LYS A 71 -19.57 23.28 15.65
C LYS A 71 -18.65 23.15 14.44
N LYS A 72 -19.23 23.13 13.24
CA LYS A 72 -18.47 23.05 11.96
C LYS A 72 -17.31 24.05 11.90
N ARG A 73 -17.50 25.28 12.42
CA ARG A 73 -16.48 26.32 12.41
C ARG A 73 -15.22 25.90 13.16
N GLN A 74 -15.34 25.15 14.27
CA GLN A 74 -14.19 24.69 15.05
C GLN A 74 -13.41 23.60 14.30
N LEU A 75 -14.10 22.72 13.57
CA LEU A 75 -13.43 21.75 12.67
C LEU A 75 -12.73 22.45 11.50
N VAL A 76 -13.32 23.47 10.91
CA VAL A 76 -12.66 24.30 9.89
C VAL A 76 -11.39 24.95 10.45
N SER A 77 -11.43 25.46 11.69
CA SER A 77 -10.24 26.01 12.37
C SER A 77 -9.15 24.96 12.56
N PHE A 78 -9.53 23.72 12.91
CA PHE A 78 -8.57 22.61 12.97
C PHE A 78 -7.93 22.31 11.61
N PHE A 79 -8.72 22.20 10.55
CA PHE A 79 -8.17 21.90 9.22
C PHE A 79 -7.28 23.04 8.71
N ASN A 80 -7.65 24.28 8.96
CA ASN A 80 -6.80 25.42 8.63
C ASN A 80 -5.46 25.33 9.38
N TYR A 81 -5.49 25.13 10.68
CA TYR A 81 -4.28 24.94 11.49
C TYR A 81 -3.43 23.78 10.97
N ALA A 82 -4.05 22.65 10.63
CA ALA A 82 -3.36 21.49 10.10
C ALA A 82 -2.66 21.76 8.76
N ILE A 83 -3.23 22.63 7.93
CA ILE A 83 -2.65 23.03 6.64
C ILE A 83 -1.57 24.09 6.84
N THR A 84 -1.86 25.19 7.58
CA THR A 84 -0.98 26.36 7.67
C THR A 84 0.19 26.15 8.62
N GLU A 85 -0.09 25.64 9.82
CA GLU A 85 0.92 25.48 10.88
C GLU A 85 1.64 24.13 10.83
N MET A 86 0.92 23.07 10.47
CA MET A 86 1.49 21.72 10.45
C MET A 86 1.96 21.28 9.07
N GLY A 87 1.60 22.00 8.01
CA GLY A 87 1.99 21.68 6.63
C GLY A 87 1.46 20.32 6.15
N TRP A 88 0.24 19.93 6.57
CA TRP A 88 -0.32 18.65 6.18
C TRP A 88 -0.74 18.62 4.72
N SER A 89 -0.47 17.49 4.07
CA SER A 89 -0.93 17.25 2.71
C SER A 89 -2.44 17.05 2.65
N SER A 90 -3.04 17.32 1.48
CA SER A 90 -4.46 17.06 1.20
C SER A 90 -4.87 15.61 1.52
N ASN A 91 -4.01 14.64 1.26
CA ASN A 91 -4.26 13.23 1.59
C ASN A 91 -4.35 12.99 3.11
N ARG A 92 -3.51 13.64 3.91
CA ARG A 92 -3.56 13.53 5.36
C ARG A 92 -4.80 14.20 5.93
N ILE A 93 -5.18 15.37 5.40
CA ILE A 93 -6.44 16.04 5.75
C ILE A 93 -7.65 15.15 5.42
N SER A 94 -7.67 14.53 4.24
CA SER A 94 -8.73 13.57 3.86
C SER A 94 -8.80 12.37 4.80
N THR A 95 -7.66 11.87 5.25
CA THR A 95 -7.59 10.73 6.18
C THR A 95 -8.18 11.08 7.54
N ILE A 96 -7.78 12.22 8.13
CA ILE A 96 -8.33 12.61 9.44
C ILE A 96 -9.80 13.01 9.33
N LYS A 97 -10.20 13.70 8.25
CA LYS A 97 -11.61 13.98 8.00
C LYS A 97 -12.44 12.69 7.96
N SER A 98 -11.98 11.65 7.26
CA SER A 98 -12.66 10.36 7.21
C SER A 98 -12.76 9.70 8.59
N SER A 99 -11.73 9.82 9.43
CA SER A 99 -11.74 9.28 10.79
C SER A 99 -12.75 10.01 11.68
N LEU A 100 -12.75 11.35 11.63
CA LEU A 100 -13.71 12.18 12.39
C LEU A 100 -15.15 12.01 11.89
N SER A 101 -15.35 11.92 10.57
CA SER A 101 -16.67 11.65 9.99
C SER A 101 -17.21 10.29 10.41
N SER A 102 -16.35 9.26 10.44
CA SER A 102 -16.76 7.92 10.89
C SER A 102 -17.12 7.88 12.38
N MET A 103 -16.47 8.68 13.22
CA MET A 103 -16.86 8.84 14.61
C MET A 103 -18.16 9.65 14.75
N SER A 104 -18.33 10.70 13.93
CA SER A 104 -19.60 11.45 13.89
C SER A 104 -20.78 10.58 13.44
N ASP A 105 -20.57 9.69 12.44
CA ASP A 105 -21.60 8.73 12.03
C ASP A 105 -21.96 7.75 13.16
N TYR A 106 -20.99 7.36 13.99
CA TYR A 106 -21.24 6.52 15.17
C TYR A 106 -22.11 7.25 16.19
N ILE A 107 -21.83 8.51 16.47
CA ILE A 107 -22.65 9.30 17.41
C ILE A 107 -24.06 9.48 16.86
N GLU A 108 -24.18 9.88 15.58
CA GLU A 108 -25.49 10.16 14.94
C GLU A 108 -26.40 8.94 14.81
N ASN A 109 -25.82 7.73 14.62
CA ASN A 109 -26.61 6.54 14.29
C ASN A 109 -26.59 5.44 15.35
N VAL A 110 -25.75 5.52 16.37
CA VAL A 110 -25.61 4.50 17.43
C VAL A 110 -25.84 5.08 18.82
N LEU A 111 -25.52 6.36 19.01
CA LEU A 111 -25.76 7.09 20.26
C LEU A 111 -26.90 8.11 20.09
N ASP A 112 -27.83 7.84 19.18
CA ASP A 112 -28.96 8.73 18.88
C ASP A 112 -29.93 8.90 20.05
N ASP A 113 -30.04 7.92 20.92
CA ASP A 113 -30.80 8.00 22.19
C ASP A 113 -30.16 8.99 23.19
N GLU A 114 -28.82 9.06 23.22
CA GLU A 114 -28.07 9.96 24.10
C GLU A 114 -27.94 11.36 23.51
N PHE A 115 -27.80 11.47 22.20
CA PHE A 115 -27.56 12.72 21.47
C PHE A 115 -28.53 12.90 20.32
N PRO A 116 -29.84 13.02 20.57
CA PRO A 116 -30.88 13.02 19.52
C PRO A 116 -30.75 14.17 18.51
N ASP A 117 -30.17 15.29 18.91
CA ASP A 117 -29.99 16.46 18.06
C ASP A 117 -28.63 16.50 17.32
N PHE A 118 -27.74 15.55 17.63
CA PHE A 118 -26.44 15.50 16.96
C PHE A 118 -26.58 15.14 15.48
N ARG A 119 -25.81 15.80 14.64
CA ARG A 119 -25.71 15.51 13.20
C ARG A 119 -24.24 15.49 12.81
N ASN A 120 -23.88 14.63 11.86
CA ASN A 120 -22.51 14.58 11.36
C ASN A 120 -22.06 15.93 10.78
N ILE A 121 -21.28 16.65 11.58
CA ILE A 121 -20.77 17.98 11.27
C ILE A 121 -19.59 17.95 10.31
N VAL A 122 -18.99 16.78 10.07
CA VAL A 122 -17.74 16.58 9.32
C VAL A 122 -18.00 16.30 7.83
N VAL A 123 -19.06 15.54 7.53
CA VAL A 123 -19.31 14.98 6.19
C VAL A 123 -19.36 16.06 5.09
N LYS A 124 -20.01 17.19 5.37
CA LYS A 124 -20.19 18.29 4.42
C LYS A 124 -19.05 19.30 4.36
N LEU A 125 -17.97 19.10 5.13
CA LEU A 125 -16.80 19.98 5.07
C LEU A 125 -16.02 19.66 3.79
N GLU A 126 -15.58 20.68 3.11
CA GLU A 126 -14.70 20.55 1.94
C GLU A 126 -13.31 20.09 2.39
N THR A 127 -12.66 19.34 1.53
CA THR A 127 -11.24 18.97 1.68
C THR A 127 -10.44 19.70 0.61
N PRO A 128 -9.17 20.05 0.89
CA PRO A 128 -8.29 20.59 -0.13
C PRO A 128 -8.25 19.69 -1.36
N VAL A 129 -8.17 20.30 -2.53
CA VAL A 129 -8.01 19.57 -3.79
C VAL A 129 -6.79 18.65 -3.67
N LYS A 130 -6.95 17.39 -4.03
CA LYS A 130 -5.86 16.43 -3.99
C LYS A 130 -4.74 16.88 -4.91
N GLN A 131 -3.61 17.19 -4.33
CA GLN A 131 -2.37 17.44 -5.07
C GLN A 131 -1.56 16.16 -5.13
N THR A 132 -0.93 15.88 -6.25
CA THR A 132 0.04 14.79 -6.37
C THR A 132 1.23 15.10 -5.47
N VAL A 133 1.29 14.44 -4.32
CA VAL A 133 2.34 14.66 -3.29
C VAL A 133 3.69 14.08 -3.73
N ARG A 134 3.66 13.17 -4.67
CA ARG A 134 4.82 12.43 -5.16
C ARG A 134 4.66 12.16 -6.64
N GLU A 135 5.68 12.48 -7.41
CA GLU A 135 5.79 11.99 -8.76
C GLU A 135 5.88 10.46 -8.73
N LYS A 136 5.18 9.81 -9.63
CA LYS A 136 5.27 8.35 -9.76
C LYS A 136 6.70 7.99 -10.16
N THR A 137 7.29 7.04 -9.47
CA THR A 137 8.55 6.44 -9.93
C THR A 137 8.22 5.43 -11.01
N VAL A 138 8.49 5.78 -12.25
CA VAL A 138 8.43 4.87 -13.40
C VAL A 138 9.81 4.26 -13.56
N MET A 139 9.87 2.94 -13.64
CA MET A 139 11.13 2.21 -13.79
C MET A 139 11.20 1.59 -15.17
N SER A 140 12.30 1.83 -15.90
CA SER A 140 12.58 1.10 -17.12
C SER A 140 13.12 -0.30 -16.82
N GLU A 141 13.06 -1.17 -17.83
CA GLU A 141 13.61 -2.52 -17.72
C GLU A 141 15.14 -2.47 -17.50
N GLU A 142 15.84 -1.58 -18.17
CA GLU A 142 17.28 -1.39 -18.01
C GLU A 142 17.65 -0.94 -16.59
N GLN A 143 16.86 -0.05 -15.99
CA GLN A 143 17.06 0.39 -14.59
C GLN A 143 16.87 -0.76 -13.61
N ILE A 144 15.88 -1.61 -13.84
CA ILE A 144 15.63 -2.78 -13.02
C ILE A 144 16.79 -3.77 -13.15
N GLN A 145 17.22 -4.08 -14.39
CA GLN A 145 18.31 -5.01 -14.64
C GLN A 145 19.63 -4.50 -14.06
N ASP A 146 20.00 -3.24 -14.28
CA ASP A 146 21.19 -2.62 -13.69
C ASP A 146 21.20 -2.69 -12.16
N CYS A 147 20.04 -2.46 -11.53
CA CYS A 147 19.91 -2.59 -10.08
C CYS A 147 20.09 -4.04 -9.61
N LEU A 148 19.49 -5.00 -10.31
CA LEU A 148 19.63 -6.43 -10.02
C LEU A 148 21.09 -6.88 -10.12
N ASP A 149 21.79 -6.48 -11.18
CA ASP A 149 23.20 -6.81 -11.39
C ASP A 149 24.10 -6.22 -10.28
N LYS A 150 23.87 -4.98 -9.90
CA LYS A 150 24.58 -4.33 -8.77
C LYS A 150 24.32 -5.03 -7.45
N LEU A 151 23.07 -5.40 -7.17
CA LEU A 151 22.71 -6.13 -5.94
C LEU A 151 23.38 -7.51 -5.87
N VAL A 152 23.43 -8.22 -6.99
CA VAL A 152 24.10 -9.52 -7.12
C VAL A 152 25.61 -9.37 -6.94
N ALA A 153 26.23 -8.37 -7.58
CA ALA A 153 27.66 -8.10 -7.47
C ALA A 153 28.13 -7.87 -6.02
N VAL A 154 27.29 -7.24 -5.18
CA VAL A 154 27.58 -7.02 -3.76
C VAL A 154 26.95 -8.09 -2.83
N ARG A 155 26.50 -9.22 -3.38
CA ARG A 155 25.93 -10.35 -2.65
C ARG A 155 24.67 -10.02 -1.83
N ARG A 156 23.90 -9.01 -2.23
CA ARG A 156 22.61 -8.68 -1.64
C ARG A 156 21.48 -9.53 -2.26
N TYR A 157 21.67 -10.86 -2.26
CA TYR A 157 20.80 -11.81 -2.97
C TYR A 157 19.34 -11.76 -2.50
N GLN A 158 19.07 -11.57 -1.21
CA GLN A 158 17.69 -11.42 -0.74
C GLN A 158 17.00 -10.17 -1.32
N ALA A 159 17.72 -9.07 -1.45
CA ALA A 159 17.19 -7.83 -2.03
C ALA A 159 16.98 -7.98 -3.55
N ALA A 160 17.89 -8.65 -4.26
CA ALA A 160 17.74 -8.97 -5.67
C ALA A 160 16.52 -9.89 -5.90
N CYS A 161 16.39 -10.96 -5.11
CA CYS A 161 15.25 -11.87 -5.14
C CYS A 161 13.93 -11.14 -4.86
N TYR A 162 13.92 -10.20 -3.90
CA TYR A 162 12.74 -9.39 -3.57
C TYR A 162 12.34 -8.48 -4.75
N LEU A 163 13.29 -7.78 -5.36
CA LEU A 163 13.03 -6.92 -6.52
C LEU A 163 12.51 -7.75 -7.69
N ALA A 164 13.19 -8.84 -8.02
CA ALA A 164 12.79 -9.73 -9.12
C ALA A 164 11.39 -10.32 -8.90
N LEU A 165 11.06 -10.79 -7.68
CA LEU A 165 9.72 -11.26 -7.37
C LEU A 165 8.67 -10.15 -7.50
N ALA A 166 8.98 -8.96 -6.97
CA ALA A 166 8.04 -7.84 -6.98
C ALA A 166 7.66 -7.39 -8.40
N VAL A 167 8.63 -7.36 -9.34
CA VAL A 167 8.36 -7.01 -10.74
C VAL A 167 7.73 -8.16 -11.52
N SER A 168 8.00 -9.41 -11.14
CA SER A 168 7.50 -10.61 -11.84
C SER A 168 6.07 -11.01 -11.45
N CYS A 169 5.55 -10.53 -10.30
CA CYS A 169 4.21 -10.89 -9.84
C CYS A 169 3.31 -9.70 -9.49
N GLY A 170 3.83 -8.48 -9.52
CA GLY A 170 3.08 -7.26 -9.19
C GLY A 170 2.43 -7.26 -7.80
N ALA A 171 2.87 -8.10 -6.88
CA ALA A 171 2.29 -8.25 -5.55
C ALA A 171 2.56 -7.02 -4.66
N ARG A 172 1.66 -6.77 -3.70
CA ARG A 172 1.89 -5.72 -2.69
C ARG A 172 2.97 -6.16 -1.69
N LYS A 173 3.62 -5.20 -1.05
CA LYS A 173 4.64 -5.44 -0.02
C LYS A 173 4.21 -6.47 1.03
N ALA A 174 2.99 -6.35 1.55
CA ALA A 174 2.46 -7.28 2.54
C ALA A 174 2.12 -8.68 1.97
N GLU A 175 2.00 -8.79 0.65
CA GLU A 175 1.81 -10.05 -0.05
C GLU A 175 3.17 -10.73 -0.30
N LEU A 176 4.19 -9.97 -0.74
CA LEU A 176 5.53 -10.47 -1.03
C LEU A 176 6.18 -11.20 0.16
N ILE A 177 6.02 -10.68 1.36
CA ILE A 177 6.63 -11.29 2.57
C ILE A 177 5.95 -12.60 2.99
N GLN A 178 4.83 -12.99 2.39
CA GLN A 178 4.12 -14.24 2.67
C GLN A 178 4.55 -15.40 1.77
N PHE A 179 5.43 -15.15 0.78
CA PHE A 179 5.92 -16.23 -0.08
C PHE A 179 6.83 -17.19 0.70
N LYS A 180 6.65 -18.49 0.45
CA LYS A 180 7.50 -19.54 1.02
C LYS A 180 8.59 -19.93 0.03
N ALA A 181 9.72 -20.36 0.58
CA ALA A 181 10.91 -20.71 -0.21
C ALA A 181 10.70 -21.91 -1.13
N ASN A 182 9.86 -22.86 -0.72
CA ASN A 182 9.61 -24.12 -1.43
C ASN A 182 8.45 -24.06 -2.44
N TRP A 183 7.91 -22.87 -2.74
CA TRP A 183 6.75 -22.76 -3.65
C TRP A 183 7.11 -22.74 -5.14
N PHE A 184 8.36 -22.53 -5.48
CA PHE A 184 8.84 -22.37 -6.85
C PHE A 184 9.43 -23.66 -7.40
N THR A 185 8.54 -24.67 -7.55
CA THR A 185 8.85 -26.00 -8.08
C THR A 185 8.17 -26.23 -9.42
N ASP A 186 8.62 -27.24 -10.16
CA ASP A 186 8.04 -27.56 -11.46
C ASP A 186 6.56 -27.96 -11.38
N GLU A 187 6.13 -28.54 -10.23
CA GLU A 187 4.73 -28.92 -9.97
C GLU A 187 3.78 -27.71 -9.90
N ASN A 188 4.31 -26.54 -9.58
CA ASN A 188 3.54 -25.31 -9.46
C ASN A 188 3.57 -24.46 -10.75
N ILE A 189 4.18 -24.97 -11.81
CA ILE A 189 4.20 -24.29 -13.12
C ILE A 189 2.82 -24.38 -13.77
N VAL A 190 2.30 -23.23 -14.17
CA VAL A 190 1.08 -23.12 -14.95
C VAL A 190 1.38 -22.37 -16.27
N TYR A 191 0.65 -22.74 -17.31
CA TYR A 191 0.77 -22.14 -18.65
C TYR A 191 2.19 -22.18 -19.24
N GLY A 192 3.09 -23.01 -18.69
CA GLY A 192 4.48 -23.13 -19.12
C GLY A 192 5.40 -21.94 -18.82
N CYS A 193 4.88 -20.81 -18.34
CA CYS A 193 5.63 -19.58 -18.14
C CYS A 193 5.51 -18.94 -16.76
N MET A 194 4.62 -19.43 -15.90
CA MET A 194 4.40 -18.86 -14.58
C MET A 194 4.38 -19.92 -13.49
N TRP A 195 4.87 -19.55 -12.30
CA TRP A 195 4.56 -20.27 -11.05
C TRP A 195 3.29 -19.70 -10.44
N LYS A 196 2.35 -20.59 -10.09
CA LYS A 196 1.20 -20.29 -9.26
C LYS A 196 1.52 -20.69 -7.81
N THR A 197 1.24 -19.84 -6.83
CA THR A 197 1.41 -20.23 -5.43
C THR A 197 0.52 -21.44 -5.10
N PRO A 198 1.02 -22.48 -4.40
CA PRO A 198 0.20 -23.65 -4.03
C PRO A 198 -0.85 -23.31 -2.97
N GLU A 199 -0.59 -22.27 -2.17
CA GLU A 199 -1.50 -21.75 -1.15
C GLU A 199 -1.94 -20.33 -1.52
N GLN A 200 -3.11 -19.94 -1.03
CA GLN A 200 -3.60 -18.57 -1.19
C GLN A 200 -2.89 -17.62 -0.25
N ILE A 201 -2.51 -16.46 -0.75
CA ILE A 201 -1.89 -15.38 0.02
C ILE A 201 -2.98 -14.41 0.49
N ARG A 202 -2.87 -13.98 1.74
CA ARG A 202 -3.73 -12.95 2.30
C ARG A 202 -3.43 -11.59 1.68
N THR A 203 -4.43 -11.01 1.04
CA THR A 203 -4.33 -9.71 0.39
C THR A 203 -5.19 -8.66 1.11
N LYS A 204 -5.03 -7.39 0.72
CA LYS A 204 -5.90 -6.32 1.20
C LYS A 204 -7.34 -6.59 0.75
N GLY A 205 -8.27 -6.64 1.68
CA GLY A 205 -9.71 -6.79 1.46
C GLY A 205 -10.50 -6.18 2.60
N HIS A 206 -11.82 -6.34 2.58
CA HIS A 206 -12.68 -5.87 3.65
C HIS A 206 -12.59 -6.80 4.88
N GLY A 207 -12.63 -6.20 6.07
CA GLY A 207 -12.66 -6.94 7.34
C GLY A 207 -11.29 -7.44 7.84
N LYS A 208 -11.34 -8.24 8.92
CA LYS A 208 -10.15 -8.75 9.61
C LYS A 208 -9.36 -9.78 8.79
N GLN A 209 -10.05 -10.59 7.99
CA GLN A 209 -9.43 -11.70 7.26
C GLN A 209 -8.78 -11.25 5.94
N GLY A 210 -9.21 -10.12 5.36
CA GLY A 210 -8.80 -9.73 4.02
C GLY A 210 -9.36 -10.67 2.94
N LYS A 211 -8.79 -10.60 1.74
CA LYS A 211 -9.11 -11.50 0.62
C LYS A 211 -7.95 -12.50 0.46
N LEU A 212 -8.27 -13.75 0.21
CA LEU A 212 -7.29 -14.80 -0.08
C LEU A 212 -7.21 -15.01 -1.59
N LEU A 213 -6.02 -14.95 -2.17
CA LEU A 213 -5.78 -15.08 -3.61
C LEU A 213 -4.51 -15.88 -3.89
N TYR A 214 -4.55 -16.67 -4.95
CA TYR A 214 -3.33 -17.20 -5.57
C TYR A 214 -2.55 -16.07 -6.24
N LYS A 215 -1.22 -16.21 -6.30
CA LYS A 215 -0.34 -15.31 -7.04
C LYS A 215 0.37 -16.05 -8.15
N PHE A 216 0.64 -15.31 -9.23
CA PHE A 216 1.31 -15.80 -10.41
C PHE A 216 2.62 -15.03 -10.59
N THR A 217 3.71 -15.74 -10.81
CA THR A 217 5.05 -15.16 -10.92
C THR A 217 5.68 -15.61 -12.23
N PHE A 218 6.11 -14.70 -13.08
CA PHE A 218 6.81 -15.06 -14.32
C PHE A 218 8.15 -15.73 -14.04
N ILE A 219 8.34 -16.90 -14.63
CA ILE A 219 9.50 -17.76 -14.39
C ILE A 219 10.77 -17.08 -14.91
N LYS A 220 10.76 -16.61 -16.16
CA LYS A 220 11.94 -16.09 -16.86
C LYS A 220 12.64 -14.97 -16.08
N SER A 221 11.89 -14.00 -15.60
CA SER A 221 12.43 -12.83 -14.92
C SER A 221 12.75 -13.06 -13.43
N PHE A 222 12.18 -14.09 -12.81
CA PHE A 222 12.37 -14.35 -11.38
C PHE A 222 13.35 -15.49 -11.06
N LYS A 223 13.31 -16.60 -11.81
CA LYS A 223 14.05 -17.82 -11.52
C LYS A 223 15.54 -17.61 -11.24
N PRO A 224 16.31 -16.82 -12.02
CA PRO A 224 17.75 -16.67 -11.77
C PRO A 224 18.06 -16.11 -10.37
N TYR A 225 17.28 -15.12 -9.91
CA TYR A 225 17.50 -14.45 -8.62
C TYR A 225 17.01 -15.29 -7.45
N TYR A 226 15.96 -16.08 -7.67
CA TYR A 226 15.50 -17.08 -6.71
C TYR A 226 16.57 -18.17 -6.49
N GLU A 227 17.12 -18.72 -7.56
CA GLU A 227 18.16 -19.77 -7.47
C GLU A 227 19.43 -19.26 -6.79
N MET A 228 19.87 -18.02 -7.10
CA MET A 228 21.02 -17.40 -6.43
C MET A 228 20.77 -17.22 -4.93
N TRP A 229 19.56 -16.77 -4.54
CA TRP A 229 19.18 -16.61 -3.14
C TRP A 229 19.11 -17.97 -2.43
N MET A 230 18.51 -18.98 -3.04
CA MET A 230 18.41 -20.33 -2.46
C MET A 230 19.78 -21.01 -2.34
N LYS A 231 20.67 -20.81 -3.32
CA LYS A 231 22.06 -21.28 -3.25
C LYS A 231 22.79 -20.63 -2.07
N TYR A 232 22.70 -19.31 -1.94
CA TYR A 232 23.30 -18.59 -0.82
C TYR A 232 22.76 -19.07 0.53
N ARG A 233 21.46 -19.31 0.66
CA ARG A 233 20.85 -19.87 1.88
C ARG A 233 21.45 -21.23 2.23
N LYS A 234 21.56 -22.12 1.24
CA LYS A 234 22.15 -23.44 1.43
C LYS A 234 23.61 -23.37 1.88
N GLU A 235 24.42 -22.53 1.26
CA GLU A 235 25.83 -22.33 1.59
C GLU A 235 26.05 -21.75 3.00
N ASN A 236 25.07 -21.02 3.54
CA ASN A 236 25.13 -20.38 4.85
C ASN A 236 24.26 -21.05 5.91
N ASN A 237 23.73 -22.26 5.64
CA ASN A 237 22.87 -23.02 6.55
C ASN A 237 21.66 -22.21 7.05
N ILE A 238 21.03 -21.44 6.15
CA ILE A 238 19.85 -20.64 6.46
C ILE A 238 18.59 -21.48 6.27
N GLU A 239 18.02 -21.94 7.37
CA GLU A 239 16.80 -22.74 7.39
C GLU A 239 15.59 -21.86 7.75
N SER A 240 14.61 -21.82 6.88
CA SER A 240 13.31 -21.17 7.09
C SER A 240 12.36 -21.54 5.96
N GLU A 241 11.07 -21.72 6.27
CA GLU A 241 10.03 -21.90 5.24
C GLU A 241 9.80 -20.64 4.42
N TRP A 242 10.06 -19.45 4.98
CA TRP A 242 9.79 -18.16 4.35
C TRP A 242 10.88 -17.81 3.32
N LEU A 243 10.44 -17.22 2.20
CA LEU A 243 11.37 -16.75 1.17
C LEU A 243 12.17 -15.54 1.66
N PHE A 244 11.51 -14.60 2.32
CA PHE A 244 12.12 -13.39 2.89
C PHE A 244 12.17 -13.47 4.40
N ILE A 245 13.35 -13.26 4.95
CA ILE A 245 13.68 -13.59 6.34
C ILE A 245 14.44 -12.48 7.04
N VAL A 246 14.43 -12.54 8.35
CA VAL A 246 15.27 -11.75 9.25
C VAL A 246 15.95 -12.69 10.23
N LYS A 247 17.23 -12.50 10.43
CA LYS A 247 17.98 -13.20 11.46
C LYS A 247 17.62 -12.63 12.83
N ASN A 248 17.34 -13.50 13.79
CA ASN A 248 17.14 -13.17 15.19
C ASN A 248 18.48 -13.14 15.95
N ASP A 249 18.46 -12.67 17.18
CA ASP A 249 19.64 -12.59 18.04
C ASP A 249 20.16 -13.98 18.46
N ASP A 250 19.29 -15.01 18.44
CA ASP A 250 19.58 -16.42 18.73
C ASP A 250 20.04 -17.23 17.49
N ASP A 251 20.45 -16.55 16.43
CA ASP A 251 20.85 -17.13 15.15
C ASP A 251 19.74 -17.87 14.37
N THR A 252 18.52 -17.89 14.86
CA THR A 252 17.35 -18.40 14.11
C THR A 252 16.83 -17.39 13.07
N TYR A 253 15.96 -17.85 12.17
CA TYR A 253 15.40 -17.02 11.12
C TYR A 253 13.87 -16.98 11.21
N ARG A 254 13.30 -15.78 11.18
CA ARG A 254 11.86 -15.56 11.15
C ARG A 254 11.42 -14.92 9.84
N GLN A 255 10.12 -14.94 9.57
CA GLN A 255 9.51 -14.24 8.45
C GLN A 255 9.87 -12.74 8.46
N ALA A 256 10.16 -12.18 7.29
CA ALA A 256 10.31 -10.75 7.12
C ALA A 256 9.02 -10.01 7.49
N SER A 257 9.17 -8.91 8.21
CA SER A 257 8.08 -7.99 8.54
C SER A 257 7.91 -6.90 7.47
N ILE A 258 6.86 -6.11 7.58
CA ILE A 258 6.67 -4.93 6.73
C ILE A 258 7.85 -3.95 6.84
N SER A 259 8.39 -3.76 8.05
CA SER A 259 9.57 -2.91 8.27
C SER A 259 10.84 -3.48 7.63
N THR A 260 10.98 -4.81 7.59
CA THR A 260 12.05 -5.48 6.86
C THR A 260 11.94 -5.22 5.36
N ALA A 261 10.75 -5.37 4.79
CA ALA A 261 10.50 -5.06 3.38
C ALA A 261 10.79 -3.57 3.08
N ASP A 262 10.46 -2.65 4.00
CA ASP A 262 10.82 -1.23 3.87
C ASP A 262 12.35 -1.02 3.89
N SER A 263 13.08 -1.80 4.69
CA SER A 263 14.55 -1.77 4.70
C SER A 263 15.14 -2.27 3.37
N ILE A 264 14.59 -3.37 2.84
CA ILE A 264 14.96 -3.87 1.50
C ILE A 264 14.69 -2.81 0.44
N CYS A 265 13.51 -2.16 0.46
CA CYS A 265 13.19 -1.09 -0.47
C CYS A 265 14.17 0.10 -0.37
N ARG A 266 14.62 0.47 0.83
CA ARG A 266 15.66 1.51 1.00
C ARG A 266 16.99 1.09 0.38
N THR A 267 17.38 -0.17 0.53
CA THR A 267 18.57 -0.71 -0.15
C THR A 267 18.43 -0.60 -1.65
N ILE A 268 17.33 -1.08 -2.23
CA ILE A 268 17.07 -0.99 -3.67
C ILE A 268 17.07 0.47 -4.15
N SER A 269 16.44 1.38 -3.38
CA SER A 269 16.41 2.82 -3.67
C SER A 269 17.82 3.42 -3.79
N ALA A 270 18.73 3.02 -2.90
CA ALA A 270 20.11 3.47 -2.92
C ALA A 270 20.85 2.96 -4.17
N PHE A 271 20.65 1.72 -4.59
CA PHE A 271 21.28 1.14 -5.78
C PHE A 271 20.70 1.68 -7.10
N MET A 272 19.39 1.97 -7.11
CA MET A 272 18.72 2.59 -8.28
C MET A 272 18.96 4.10 -8.38
N ASN A 273 19.45 4.74 -7.33
CA ASN A 273 19.49 6.21 -7.20
C ASN A 273 18.13 6.87 -7.48
N THR A 274 17.06 6.21 -7.04
CA THR A 274 15.67 6.62 -7.28
C THR A 274 14.83 6.33 -6.03
N ASP A 275 13.78 7.11 -5.78
CA ASP A 275 12.86 6.87 -4.66
C ASP A 275 12.02 5.61 -4.93
N PHE A 276 12.61 4.44 -4.67
CA PHE A 276 12.00 3.14 -4.87
C PHE A 276 11.07 2.77 -3.70
N TYR A 277 9.93 2.22 -4.02
CA TYR A 277 8.98 1.60 -3.08
C TYR A 277 8.26 0.43 -3.78
N SER A 278 7.91 -0.62 -3.06
CA SER A 278 7.36 -1.85 -3.68
C SER A 278 6.19 -1.63 -4.63
N HIS A 279 5.45 -0.53 -4.47
CA HIS A 279 4.30 -0.23 -5.32
C HIS A 279 4.71 0.19 -6.75
N CYS A 280 5.96 0.69 -6.94
CA CYS A 280 6.51 0.96 -8.27
C CYS A 280 6.55 -0.31 -9.12
N CYS A 281 6.91 -1.45 -8.51
CA CYS A 281 6.93 -2.73 -9.21
C CYS A 281 5.54 -3.15 -9.71
N ARG A 282 4.50 -2.85 -8.94
CA ARG A 282 3.12 -3.12 -9.35
C ARG A 282 2.68 -2.21 -10.50
N HIS A 283 3.11 -0.95 -10.51
CA HIS A 283 2.93 -0.05 -11.67
C HIS A 283 3.62 -0.64 -12.90
N ARG A 284 4.91 -0.97 -12.79
CA ARG A 284 5.66 -1.57 -13.90
C ARG A 284 5.01 -2.86 -14.39
N TYR A 285 4.58 -3.75 -13.48
CA TYR A 285 3.90 -5.00 -13.84
C TYR A 285 2.63 -4.75 -14.66
N VAL A 286 1.79 -3.79 -14.26
CA VAL A 286 0.56 -3.46 -14.99
C VAL A 286 0.88 -2.80 -16.34
N THR A 287 1.84 -1.89 -16.38
CA THR A 287 2.29 -1.23 -17.61
C THR A 287 2.79 -2.27 -18.61
N MET A 288 3.66 -3.19 -18.18
CA MET A 288 4.17 -4.30 -19.01
C MET A 288 3.05 -5.18 -19.57
N MET A 289 2.03 -5.50 -18.77
CA MET A 289 0.86 -6.26 -19.23
C MET A 289 0.09 -5.49 -20.32
N LYS A 290 -0.02 -4.17 -20.16
CA LYS A 290 -0.67 -3.29 -21.14
C LYS A 290 0.17 -3.15 -22.42
N GLU A 291 1.49 -3.01 -22.30
CA GLU A 291 2.43 -3.04 -23.43
C GLU A 291 2.27 -4.34 -24.24
N SER A 292 2.05 -5.46 -23.54
CA SER A 292 1.78 -6.78 -24.12
C SER A 292 0.34 -6.95 -24.65
N LYS A 293 -0.48 -5.90 -24.63
CA LYS A 293 -1.87 -5.89 -25.12
C LYS A 293 -2.80 -6.89 -24.40
N LEU A 294 -2.51 -7.22 -23.14
CA LEU A 294 -3.42 -8.06 -22.37
C LEU A 294 -4.73 -7.31 -22.07
N PRO A 295 -5.87 -7.99 -22.19
CA PRO A 295 -7.16 -7.45 -21.77
C PRO A 295 -7.22 -7.10 -20.28
N ASP A 296 -8.01 -6.09 -19.93
CA ASP A 296 -8.12 -5.60 -18.56
C ASP A 296 -8.59 -6.65 -17.56
N ASP A 297 -9.50 -7.52 -17.97
CA ASP A 297 -10.02 -8.61 -17.14
C ASP A 297 -8.92 -9.62 -16.77
N VAL A 298 -8.00 -9.92 -17.70
CA VAL A 298 -6.83 -10.76 -17.44
C VAL A 298 -5.89 -10.06 -16.44
N ILE A 299 -5.59 -8.77 -16.64
CA ILE A 299 -4.75 -7.98 -15.72
C ILE A 299 -5.39 -7.92 -14.34
N ILE A 300 -6.70 -7.68 -14.26
CA ILE A 300 -7.47 -7.66 -13.01
C ILE A 300 -7.35 -8.99 -12.27
N ALA A 301 -7.47 -10.11 -12.98
CA ALA A 301 -7.34 -11.44 -12.41
C ALA A 301 -5.93 -11.73 -11.87
N LEU A 302 -4.88 -11.44 -12.66
CA LEU A 302 -3.47 -11.64 -12.26
C LEU A 302 -3.09 -10.79 -11.06
N VAL A 303 -3.48 -9.51 -11.06
CA VAL A 303 -3.17 -8.56 -10.00
C VAL A 303 -4.04 -8.80 -8.76
N GLY A 304 -5.24 -9.38 -8.92
CA GLY A 304 -6.17 -9.68 -7.86
C GLY A 304 -7.00 -8.46 -7.41
N TRP A 305 -7.42 -7.62 -8.36
CA TRP A 305 -8.39 -6.55 -8.12
C TRP A 305 -9.83 -7.07 -8.13
N GLU A 306 -10.76 -6.26 -7.62
CA GLU A 306 -12.18 -6.54 -7.74
C GLU A 306 -12.70 -6.10 -9.11
N ALA A 307 -13.55 -6.91 -9.73
CA ALA A 307 -14.05 -6.66 -11.08
C ALA A 307 -14.71 -5.28 -11.24
N GLY A 308 -15.48 -4.84 -10.24
CA GLY A 308 -16.18 -3.55 -10.28
C GLY A 308 -15.29 -2.30 -10.24
N SER A 309 -14.06 -2.41 -9.74
CA SER A 309 -13.08 -1.29 -9.69
C SER A 309 -11.87 -1.51 -10.60
N GLY A 310 -11.78 -2.67 -11.24
CA GLY A 310 -10.59 -3.13 -11.95
C GLY A 310 -10.19 -2.25 -13.12
N GLY A 311 -11.12 -1.81 -13.95
CA GLY A 311 -10.82 -0.95 -15.11
C GLY A 311 -10.23 0.40 -14.69
N ALA A 312 -10.81 1.07 -13.69
CA ALA A 312 -10.26 2.31 -13.14
C ALA A 312 -8.89 2.10 -12.49
N MET A 313 -8.66 0.94 -11.89
CA MET A 313 -7.35 0.58 -11.32
C MET A 313 -6.33 0.30 -12.43
N CYS A 314 -6.70 -0.39 -13.51
CA CYS A 314 -5.81 -0.57 -14.67
C CYS A 314 -5.33 0.78 -15.21
N ALA A 315 -6.24 1.73 -15.42
CA ALA A 315 -5.90 3.09 -15.85
C ALA A 315 -4.99 3.82 -14.85
N THR A 316 -5.24 3.65 -13.54
CA THR A 316 -4.44 4.30 -12.48
C THR A 316 -3.00 3.78 -12.42
N TYR A 317 -2.80 2.49 -12.70
CA TYR A 317 -1.51 1.82 -12.60
C TYR A 317 -0.76 1.72 -13.92
N CYS A 318 -1.39 2.02 -15.05
CA CYS A 318 -0.74 2.10 -16.34
C CYS A 318 0.01 3.42 -16.48
N ASP A 319 1.28 3.36 -16.81
CA ASP A 319 2.14 4.53 -17.00
C ASP A 319 2.39 4.84 -18.51
N LEU A 320 1.63 4.17 -19.40
CA LEU A 320 1.69 4.46 -20.85
C LEU A 320 1.04 5.80 -21.16
N ASP A 321 1.66 6.56 -22.06
CA ASP A 321 1.07 7.78 -22.59
C ASP A 321 -0.14 7.45 -23.49
N THR A 322 -1.09 8.38 -23.56
CA THR A 322 -2.25 8.27 -24.44
C THR A 322 -1.80 8.23 -25.91
N ALA A 323 -0.75 8.97 -26.28
CA ALA A 323 -0.22 8.97 -27.63
C ALA A 323 0.36 7.60 -28.02
N ASP A 324 1.11 6.96 -27.12
CA ASP A 324 1.65 5.61 -27.33
C ASP A 324 0.52 4.60 -27.51
N THR A 325 -0.49 4.67 -26.64
CA THR A 325 -1.67 3.79 -26.72
C THR A 325 -2.44 3.99 -28.03
N LEU A 326 -2.65 5.23 -28.46
CA LEU A 326 -3.34 5.53 -29.74
C LEU A 326 -2.50 5.12 -30.94
N GLY A 327 -1.18 5.32 -30.88
CA GLY A 327 -0.25 4.90 -31.94
C GLY A 327 -0.26 3.40 -32.23
N ASP A 328 -0.71 2.59 -31.29
CA ASP A 328 -0.91 1.15 -31.50
C ASP A 328 -2.07 0.81 -32.43
N TYR A 329 -3.09 1.64 -32.46
CA TYR A 329 -4.35 1.40 -33.18
C TYR A 329 -4.49 2.24 -34.44
N PHE A 330 -3.73 3.34 -34.57
CA PHE A 330 -3.87 4.29 -35.65
C PHE A 330 -2.52 4.53 -36.34
N ASP A 331 -2.57 4.75 -37.64
CA ASP A 331 -1.46 5.22 -38.50
C ASP A 331 -1.99 6.29 -39.46
N GLU A 332 -1.13 6.76 -40.39
CA GLU A 332 -1.48 7.75 -41.41
C GLU A 332 -2.62 7.31 -42.34
N ASN A 333 -2.93 6.02 -42.38
CA ASN A 333 -4.01 5.45 -43.20
C ASN A 333 -5.29 5.18 -42.39
N GLY A 334 -5.31 5.54 -41.07
CA GLY A 334 -6.43 5.34 -40.18
C GLY A 334 -6.26 4.19 -39.18
N ILE A 335 -7.26 3.34 -39.00
CA ILE A 335 -7.21 2.19 -38.07
C ILE A 335 -6.34 1.08 -38.65
N LYS A 336 -5.30 0.66 -37.93
CA LYS A 336 -4.43 -0.46 -38.31
C LYS A 336 -5.22 -1.76 -38.42
N LYS A 337 -5.10 -2.48 -39.54
CA LYS A 337 -5.78 -3.76 -39.76
C LYS A 337 -5.18 -4.91 -38.96
N ASP A 338 -3.87 -4.85 -38.65
CA ASP A 338 -3.13 -5.88 -37.94
C ASP A 338 -2.59 -5.30 -36.62
N ILE A 339 -3.37 -5.41 -35.55
CA ILE A 339 -2.92 -5.10 -34.18
C ILE A 339 -2.06 -6.27 -33.73
N LYS A 340 -0.75 -6.12 -33.74
CA LYS A 340 0.16 -7.12 -33.17
C LYS A 340 0.00 -7.16 -31.67
N THR A 341 -0.49 -8.28 -31.18
CA THR A 341 -0.41 -8.58 -29.73
C THR A 341 1.00 -9.04 -29.42
N GLY A 342 1.66 -8.39 -28.47
CA GLY A 342 2.94 -8.87 -27.95
C GLY A 342 2.78 -10.26 -27.33
N THR A 343 3.81 -11.09 -27.40
CA THR A 343 3.81 -12.40 -26.75
C THR A 343 4.37 -12.27 -25.35
N LEU A 344 3.71 -12.88 -24.35
CA LEU A 344 4.20 -12.99 -22.97
C LEU A 344 5.58 -13.68 -22.86
N ASN A 345 6.07 -14.28 -23.95
CA ASN A 345 7.37 -14.92 -24.01
C ASN A 345 8.54 -13.92 -24.07
N ASP A 346 8.27 -12.64 -24.33
CA ASP A 346 9.27 -11.57 -24.37
C ASP A 346 9.50 -10.91 -23.00
N ILE A 347 8.73 -11.34 -21.98
CA ILE A 347 8.76 -10.81 -20.62
C ILE A 347 9.58 -11.70 -19.69
#